data_56c348fc7069d813413f10248c4c7326
#
_entry.id   56c348fc7069d813413f10248c4c7326
#
_cell.length_a   1.000
_cell.length_b   1.000
_cell.length_c   1.000
_cell.angle_alpha   90.00
_cell.angle_beta   90.00
_cell.angle_gamma   90.00
#
_symmetry.space_group_name_H-M   'P 1'
#
loop_
_entity.id
_entity.type
_entity.pdbx_description
1 polymer ?
#
loop_
_entity_poly.entity_id
_entity_poly.type
_entity_poly.pdbx_seq_one_letter_code
_entity_poly.pdbx_strand_id
1 'polypeptide(L)'
;RRPPQSEYPDDDGSLEVIPPEELEQSKDTMNLSELKTRPAAELVELGETLGLEGLARSRKQDIIFSILKAHADLGEHIYGEGVLEILQDGFGFLRSADSSYLAGPDDIYVSPSQIRRFALRTGDTVSGLIRPPKDGERYFALLKVGQINFDAPENARSKVLFENLTPLFPKERLKLEQGNGSTEDLTARIIEMVAPIGKGQRGLIVSPPKAGKTMLLQNIASAIVANAPDVDLLVLLIDERPEEVTEMERTVRGEV
;
A
#
# COMPACT_ATOMS: atom_id res chain seq x y z
N ARG A 1 32.47 24.39 -14.23
CA ARG A 1 32.00 23.42 -13.19
C ARG A 1 30.68 22.90 -13.68
N ARG A 2 30.56 21.59 -13.97
CA ARG A 2 29.27 20.93 -14.22
C ARG A 2 28.44 21.10 -12.93
N PRO A 3 27.12 21.42 -13.02
CA PRO A 3 26.26 21.37 -11.86
C PRO A 3 26.30 19.95 -11.26
N PRO A 4 26.14 19.78 -9.96
CA PRO A 4 26.07 18.46 -9.37
C PRO A 4 24.95 17.67 -10.07
N GLN A 5 25.28 16.47 -10.57
CA GLN A 5 24.28 15.56 -11.13
C GLN A 5 23.26 15.28 -10.00
N SER A 6 21.99 15.42 -10.29
CA SER A 6 20.96 15.13 -9.31
C SER A 6 21.01 13.63 -8.99
N GLU A 7 20.95 13.28 -7.72
CA GLU A 7 20.86 11.87 -7.28
C GLU A 7 19.55 11.19 -7.73
N TYR A 8 18.63 11.98 -8.25
CA TYR A 8 17.31 11.53 -8.70
C TYR A 8 17.28 11.37 -10.21
N PRO A 9 16.48 10.39 -10.70
CA PRO A 9 16.25 10.19 -12.12
C PRO A 9 15.77 11.47 -12.83
N ASP A 10 16.26 11.70 -14.03
CA ASP A 10 15.79 12.82 -14.85
C ASP A 10 14.32 12.63 -15.22
N ASP A 11 13.57 13.74 -15.25
CA ASP A 11 12.22 13.79 -15.82
C ASP A 11 12.36 13.74 -17.35
N ASP A 12 12.47 12.53 -17.89
CA ASP A 12 12.58 12.30 -19.34
C ASP A 12 11.24 12.52 -20.08
N GLY A 13 10.20 12.91 -19.34
CA GLY A 13 8.88 13.18 -19.90
C GLY A 13 8.17 11.94 -20.44
N SER A 14 8.64 10.73 -20.11
CA SER A 14 7.97 9.50 -20.55
C SER A 14 6.57 9.44 -19.93
N LEU A 15 5.56 9.58 -20.79
CA LEU A 15 4.15 9.62 -20.42
C LEU A 15 3.43 8.39 -20.99
N GLU A 16 4.18 7.30 -21.17
CA GLU A 16 3.65 6.10 -21.79
C GLU A 16 2.81 5.30 -20.80
N VAL A 17 1.74 4.73 -21.34
CA VAL A 17 0.86 3.78 -20.65
C VAL A 17 1.14 2.40 -21.23
N ILE A 18 1.12 1.37 -20.40
CA ILE A 18 1.24 0.00 -20.89
C ILE A 18 -0.10 -0.39 -21.52
N PRO A 19 -0.13 -0.80 -22.80
CA PRO A 19 -1.34 -1.34 -23.41
C PRO A 19 -1.86 -2.56 -22.62
N PRO A 20 -3.19 -2.81 -22.54
CA PRO A 20 -3.74 -3.93 -21.80
C PRO A 20 -3.17 -5.30 -22.21
N GLU A 21 -2.84 -5.48 -23.49
CA GLU A 21 -2.24 -6.71 -24.01
C GLU A 21 -0.79 -6.93 -23.49
N GLU A 22 -0.02 -5.86 -23.36
CA GLU A 22 1.34 -5.92 -22.79
C GLU A 22 1.29 -6.06 -21.25
N LEU A 23 0.23 -5.59 -20.61
CA LEU A 23 0.07 -5.69 -19.15
C LEU A 23 -0.05 -7.16 -18.69
N GLU A 24 -0.74 -8.01 -19.46
CA GLU A 24 -0.84 -9.43 -19.15
C GLU A 24 0.49 -10.16 -19.36
N GLN A 25 1.23 -9.81 -20.41
CA GLN A 25 2.57 -10.35 -20.65
C GLN A 25 3.60 -9.84 -19.65
N SER A 26 3.44 -8.63 -19.13
CA SER A 26 4.35 -8.07 -18.11
C SER A 26 4.19 -8.73 -16.73
N LYS A 27 3.12 -9.49 -16.49
CA LYS A 27 2.97 -10.29 -15.27
C LYS A 27 3.93 -11.49 -15.22
N ASP A 28 4.40 -11.97 -16.37
CA ASP A 28 5.41 -13.03 -16.47
C ASP A 28 6.83 -12.49 -16.40
N THR A 29 7.01 -11.15 -16.35
CA THR A 29 8.32 -10.51 -16.18
C THR A 29 8.71 -10.46 -14.71
N MET A 30 9.99 -10.21 -14.42
CA MET A 30 10.48 -10.11 -13.04
C MET A 30 9.72 -9.02 -12.28
N ASN A 31 9.07 -9.41 -11.17
CA ASN A 31 8.26 -8.51 -10.34
C ASN A 31 9.02 -8.15 -9.06
N LEU A 32 9.23 -6.85 -8.84
CA LEU A 32 9.90 -6.35 -7.64
C LEU A 32 9.15 -6.76 -6.34
N SER A 33 7.82 -6.71 -6.34
CA SER A 33 7.01 -7.08 -5.17
C SER A 33 7.16 -8.56 -4.84
N GLU A 34 7.23 -9.44 -5.85
CA GLU A 34 7.47 -10.87 -5.64
C GLU A 34 8.86 -11.15 -5.06
N LEU A 35 9.89 -10.44 -5.56
CA LEU A 35 11.24 -10.57 -4.98
C LEU A 35 11.28 -10.15 -3.50
N LYS A 36 10.51 -9.14 -3.13
CA LYS A 36 10.42 -8.68 -1.74
C LYS A 36 9.81 -9.72 -0.79
N THR A 37 8.90 -10.55 -1.26
CA THR A 37 8.29 -11.61 -0.43
C THR A 37 9.21 -12.81 -0.24
N ARG A 38 10.18 -13.06 -1.16
CA ARG A 38 11.08 -14.21 -1.08
C ARG A 38 12.03 -14.13 0.11
N PRO A 39 12.37 -15.28 0.73
CA PRO A 39 13.44 -15.36 1.75
C PRO A 39 14.80 -14.92 1.19
N ALA A 40 15.66 -14.37 2.06
CA ALA A 40 16.98 -13.91 1.65
C ALA A 40 17.86 -15.02 1.06
N ALA A 41 17.71 -16.26 1.52
CA ALA A 41 18.45 -17.40 0.99
C ALA A 41 18.13 -17.70 -0.47
N GLU A 42 16.85 -17.65 -0.86
CA GLU A 42 16.40 -17.85 -2.24
C GLU A 42 16.86 -16.71 -3.16
N LEU A 43 16.90 -15.48 -2.64
CA LEU A 43 17.40 -14.34 -3.38
C LEU A 43 18.91 -14.43 -3.66
N VAL A 44 19.70 -14.98 -2.72
CA VAL A 44 21.13 -15.23 -2.92
C VAL A 44 21.31 -16.28 -4.02
N GLU A 45 20.58 -17.38 -3.97
CA GLU A 45 20.63 -18.45 -4.99
C GLU A 45 20.24 -17.91 -6.38
N LEU A 46 19.17 -17.11 -6.45
CA LEU A 46 18.76 -16.44 -7.68
C LEU A 46 19.84 -15.50 -8.22
N GLY A 47 20.48 -14.72 -7.35
CA GLY A 47 21.58 -13.83 -7.73
C GLY A 47 22.81 -14.58 -8.24
N GLU A 48 23.15 -15.73 -7.63
CA GLU A 48 24.24 -16.59 -8.10
C GLU A 48 23.96 -17.18 -9.48
N THR A 49 22.71 -17.53 -9.82
CA THR A 49 22.32 -17.98 -11.16
C THR A 49 22.48 -16.87 -12.21
N LEU A 50 22.36 -15.60 -11.80
CA LEU A 50 22.60 -14.42 -12.62
C LEU A 50 24.10 -14.00 -12.68
N GLY A 51 24.99 -14.77 -12.04
CA GLY A 51 26.43 -14.50 -12.02
C GLY A 51 26.88 -13.42 -11.03
N LEU A 52 26.04 -13.09 -10.04
CA LEU A 52 26.38 -12.13 -8.99
C LEU A 52 27.12 -12.83 -7.84
N GLU A 53 28.27 -12.31 -7.46
CA GLU A 53 29.09 -12.84 -6.38
C GLU A 53 28.97 -12.01 -5.08
N GLY A 54 29.16 -12.64 -3.93
CA GLY A 54 29.29 -11.95 -2.64
C GLY A 54 27.99 -11.52 -1.99
N LEU A 55 26.83 -11.94 -2.48
CA LEU A 55 25.51 -11.51 -2.00
C LEU A 55 25.16 -11.97 -0.58
N ALA A 56 25.75 -13.09 -0.11
CA ALA A 56 25.44 -13.72 1.18
C ALA A 56 25.69 -12.82 2.41
N ARG A 57 26.45 -11.73 2.27
CA ARG A 57 26.73 -10.76 3.33
C ARG A 57 26.01 -9.43 3.16
N SER A 58 25.23 -9.29 2.10
CA SER A 58 24.50 -8.06 1.77
C SER A 58 23.13 -8.03 2.44
N ARG A 59 22.57 -6.84 2.62
CA ARG A 59 21.19 -6.69 3.11
C ARG A 59 20.22 -7.18 2.04
N LYS A 60 19.06 -7.66 2.44
CA LYS A 60 18.01 -8.15 1.52
C LYS A 60 17.70 -7.13 0.41
N GLN A 61 17.57 -5.86 0.75
CA GLN A 61 17.32 -4.78 -0.21
C GLN A 61 18.45 -4.60 -1.23
N ASP A 62 19.72 -4.70 -0.78
CA ASP A 62 20.88 -4.59 -1.67
C ASP A 62 20.96 -5.79 -2.63
N ILE A 63 20.57 -6.99 -2.16
CA ILE A 63 20.49 -8.19 -2.99
C ILE A 63 19.43 -8.00 -4.08
N ILE A 64 18.22 -7.57 -3.72
CA ILE A 64 17.13 -7.30 -4.65
C ILE A 64 17.56 -6.26 -5.70
N PHE A 65 18.18 -5.16 -5.25
CA PHE A 65 18.68 -4.13 -6.15
C PHE A 65 19.69 -4.68 -7.17
N SER A 66 20.63 -5.52 -6.72
CA SER A 66 21.64 -6.14 -7.57
C SER A 66 21.03 -7.11 -8.60
N ILE A 67 20.06 -7.92 -8.17
CA ILE A 67 19.33 -8.84 -9.05
C ILE A 67 18.58 -8.07 -10.13
N LEU A 68 17.82 -7.03 -9.76
CA LEU A 68 17.05 -6.21 -10.70
C LEU A 68 17.97 -5.51 -11.70
N LYS A 69 19.14 -5.01 -11.25
CA LYS A 69 20.10 -4.39 -12.13
C LYS A 69 20.66 -5.38 -13.14
N ALA A 70 21.07 -6.57 -12.70
CA ALA A 70 21.57 -7.62 -13.58
C ALA A 70 20.52 -8.05 -14.62
N HIS A 71 19.26 -8.16 -14.19
CA HIS A 71 18.13 -8.52 -15.06
C HIS A 71 17.88 -7.45 -16.13
N ALA A 72 17.91 -6.18 -15.74
CA ALA A 72 17.78 -5.08 -16.67
C ALA A 72 18.94 -4.99 -17.68
N ASP A 73 20.16 -5.33 -17.25
CA ASP A 73 21.34 -5.38 -18.14
C ASP A 73 21.20 -6.49 -19.21
N LEU A 74 20.37 -7.51 -18.97
CA LEU A 74 19.99 -8.53 -19.96
C LEU A 74 18.93 -8.05 -20.96
N GLY A 75 18.39 -6.82 -20.78
CA GLY A 75 17.37 -6.21 -21.64
C GLY A 75 15.95 -6.66 -21.32
N GLU A 76 15.73 -7.30 -20.18
CA GLU A 76 14.42 -7.75 -19.76
C GLU A 76 13.65 -6.65 -19.00
N HIS A 77 12.33 -6.68 -19.11
CA HIS A 77 11.48 -5.71 -18.43
C HIS A 77 11.29 -6.08 -16.96
N ILE A 78 11.27 -5.06 -16.11
CA ILE A 78 11.00 -5.19 -14.68
C ILE A 78 9.66 -4.53 -14.38
N TYR A 79 8.79 -5.23 -13.68
CA TYR A 79 7.53 -4.70 -13.20
C TYR A 79 7.64 -4.31 -11.73
N GLY A 80 7.12 -3.13 -11.38
CA GLY A 80 7.12 -2.63 -10.01
C GLY A 80 5.76 -2.06 -9.62
N GLU A 81 5.45 -2.17 -8.33
CA GLU A 81 4.24 -1.66 -7.72
C GLU A 81 4.55 -1.04 -6.37
N GLY A 82 3.78 -0.03 -5.99
CA GLY A 82 3.88 0.57 -4.66
C GLY A 82 2.86 1.69 -4.45
N VAL A 83 2.84 2.18 -3.22
CA VAL A 83 1.98 3.31 -2.83
C VAL A 83 2.77 4.61 -2.97
N LEU A 84 2.21 5.57 -3.69
CA LEU A 84 2.87 6.83 -4.01
C LEU A 84 2.93 7.76 -2.80
N GLU A 85 4.13 8.22 -2.49
CA GLU A 85 4.38 9.36 -1.61
C GLU A 85 4.94 10.51 -2.45
N ILE A 86 4.24 11.64 -2.51
CA ILE A 86 4.69 12.86 -3.22
C ILE A 86 5.43 13.76 -2.24
N LEU A 87 6.66 14.15 -2.60
CA LEU A 87 7.48 15.06 -1.82
C LEU A 87 7.24 16.52 -2.18
N GLN A 88 7.73 17.43 -1.33
CA GLN A 88 7.54 18.89 -1.49
C GLN A 88 8.07 19.43 -2.83
N ASP A 89 9.09 18.79 -3.39
CA ASP A 89 9.69 19.16 -4.67
C ASP A 89 8.85 18.74 -5.90
N GLY A 90 7.72 18.06 -5.67
CA GLY A 90 6.75 17.71 -6.70
C GLY A 90 7.03 16.39 -7.43
N PHE A 91 8.10 15.68 -7.12
CA PHE A 91 8.30 14.28 -7.51
C PHE A 91 7.84 13.33 -6.39
N GLY A 92 7.80 12.03 -6.66
CA GLY A 92 7.37 11.05 -5.66
C GLY A 92 8.15 9.75 -5.71
N PHE A 93 7.84 8.89 -4.74
CA PHE A 93 8.35 7.53 -4.66
C PHE A 93 7.21 6.55 -4.44
N LEU A 94 7.29 5.40 -5.08
CA LEU A 94 6.44 4.27 -4.75
C LEU A 94 7.07 3.50 -3.58
N ARG A 95 6.38 3.49 -2.46
CA ARG A 95 6.77 2.82 -1.22
C ARG A 95 6.14 1.42 -1.14
N SER A 96 6.83 0.50 -0.50
CA SER A 96 6.33 -0.86 -0.32
C SER A 96 5.70 -1.05 1.06
N ALA A 97 4.59 -1.79 1.11
CA ALA A 97 3.98 -2.23 2.36
C ALA A 97 4.93 -3.13 3.18
N ASP A 98 5.75 -3.97 2.52
CA ASP A 98 6.71 -4.87 3.18
C ASP A 98 7.77 -4.13 4.01
N SER A 99 8.06 -2.87 3.67
CA SER A 99 8.95 -2.00 4.43
C SER A 99 8.19 -1.00 5.31
N SER A 100 6.92 -1.25 5.59
CA SER A 100 6.04 -0.34 6.35
C SER A 100 6.02 1.09 5.76
N TYR A 101 6.12 1.19 4.43
CA TYR A 101 6.17 2.45 3.67
C TYR A 101 7.38 3.35 4.02
N LEU A 102 8.38 2.82 4.70
CA LEU A 102 9.62 3.55 5.02
C LEU A 102 10.50 3.71 3.77
N ALA A 103 11.26 4.81 3.74
CA ALA A 103 12.19 5.09 2.65
C ALA A 103 13.27 4.01 2.54
N GLY A 104 13.50 3.52 1.33
CA GLY A 104 14.48 2.48 1.04
C GLY A 104 15.21 2.67 -0.29
N PRO A 105 16.32 1.95 -0.52
CA PRO A 105 17.06 2.01 -1.78
C PRO A 105 16.30 1.37 -2.95
N ASP A 106 15.28 0.58 -2.66
CA ASP A 106 14.41 -0.13 -3.59
C ASP A 106 13.12 0.63 -3.93
N ASP A 107 13.04 1.90 -3.51
CA ASP A 107 11.94 2.77 -3.89
C ASP A 107 12.00 3.14 -5.37
N ILE A 108 10.82 3.29 -5.97
CA ILE A 108 10.69 3.61 -7.38
C ILE A 108 10.35 5.11 -7.52
N TYR A 109 11.21 5.84 -8.20
CA TYR A 109 11.00 7.26 -8.47
C TYR A 109 9.87 7.48 -9.48
N VAL A 110 9.03 8.46 -9.20
CA VAL A 110 7.94 8.92 -10.09
C VAL A 110 8.15 10.40 -10.41
N SER A 111 8.23 10.72 -11.69
CA SER A 111 8.54 12.07 -12.14
C SER A 111 7.37 13.06 -11.95
N PRO A 112 7.66 14.37 -11.82
CA PRO A 112 6.61 15.40 -11.73
C PRO A 112 5.69 15.43 -12.95
N SER A 113 6.20 15.06 -14.12
CA SER A 113 5.41 15.00 -15.35
C SER A 113 4.36 13.89 -15.31
N GLN A 114 4.74 12.69 -14.82
CA GLN A 114 3.84 11.56 -14.63
C GLN A 114 2.78 11.89 -13.57
N ILE A 115 3.16 12.49 -12.44
CA ILE A 115 2.24 12.90 -11.38
C ILE A 115 1.17 13.86 -11.93
N ARG A 116 1.59 14.88 -12.69
CA ARG A 116 0.64 15.83 -13.29
C ARG A 116 -0.24 15.20 -14.37
N ARG A 117 0.35 14.35 -15.24
CA ARG A 117 -0.39 13.73 -16.35
C ARG A 117 -1.53 12.85 -15.87
N PHE A 118 -1.27 12.03 -14.88
CA PHE A 118 -2.25 11.05 -14.37
C PHE A 118 -3.03 11.57 -13.15
N ALA A 119 -2.82 12.83 -12.76
CA ALA A 119 -3.41 13.44 -11.56
C ALA A 119 -3.23 12.57 -10.30
N LEU A 120 -1.98 12.05 -10.14
CA LEU A 120 -1.63 11.19 -9.01
C LEU A 120 -1.60 11.97 -7.70
N ARG A 121 -1.89 11.26 -6.61
CA ARG A 121 -1.85 11.80 -5.25
C ARG A 121 -1.11 10.85 -4.32
N THR A 122 -0.62 11.38 -3.23
CA THR A 122 -0.10 10.55 -2.13
C THR A 122 -1.18 9.58 -1.67
N GLY A 123 -0.82 8.29 -1.58
CA GLY A 123 -1.72 7.20 -1.25
C GLY A 123 -2.28 6.45 -2.47
N ASP A 124 -2.10 6.94 -3.70
CA ASP A 124 -2.46 6.16 -4.89
C ASP A 124 -1.51 4.95 -5.03
N THR A 125 -2.07 3.78 -5.26
CA THR A 125 -1.31 2.57 -5.64
C THR A 125 -1.03 2.64 -7.13
N VAL A 126 0.24 2.61 -7.51
CA VAL A 126 0.66 2.69 -8.90
C VAL A 126 1.53 1.49 -9.24
N SER A 127 1.25 0.86 -10.36
CA SER A 127 2.04 -0.24 -10.89
C SER A 127 2.42 -0.01 -12.35
N GLY A 128 3.55 -0.58 -12.76
CA GLY A 128 4.02 -0.41 -14.13
C GLY A 128 5.43 -0.93 -14.39
N LEU A 129 5.93 -0.66 -15.57
CA LEU A 129 7.32 -0.98 -15.94
C LEU A 129 8.27 0.04 -15.35
N ILE A 130 9.37 -0.46 -14.80
CA ILE A 130 10.43 0.35 -14.22
C ILE A 130 11.73 0.17 -14.99
N ARG A 131 12.57 1.19 -14.96
CA ARG A 131 13.92 1.13 -15.52
C ARG A 131 14.98 1.20 -14.41
N PRO A 132 16.15 0.61 -14.62
CA PRO A 132 17.27 0.74 -13.71
C PRO A 132 17.78 2.20 -13.65
N PRO A 133 18.48 2.55 -12.55
CA PRO A 133 19.15 3.82 -12.45
C PRO A 133 20.24 3.99 -13.53
N LYS A 134 20.30 5.17 -14.15
CA LYS A 134 21.38 5.57 -15.06
C LYS A 134 22.61 6.02 -14.26
N ASP A 135 23.72 6.29 -14.96
CA ASP A 135 24.92 6.81 -14.32
C ASP A 135 24.65 8.11 -13.55
N GLY A 136 24.89 8.06 -12.24
CA GLY A 136 24.63 9.17 -11.34
C GLY A 136 23.27 9.15 -10.66
N GLU A 137 22.31 8.34 -11.09
CA GLU A 137 21.03 8.12 -10.46
C GLU A 137 21.14 7.05 -9.36
N ARG A 138 20.29 7.15 -8.34
CA ARG A 138 20.31 6.24 -7.20
C ARG A 138 19.13 5.28 -7.17
N TYR A 139 18.00 5.65 -7.78
CA TYR A 139 16.75 4.92 -7.68
C TYR A 139 16.31 4.36 -9.03
N PHE A 140 15.55 3.27 -8.99
CA PHE A 140 14.75 2.84 -10.13
C PHE A 140 13.73 3.92 -10.47
N ALA A 141 13.37 4.05 -11.73
CA ALA A 141 12.38 5.03 -12.18
C ALA A 141 11.20 4.36 -12.88
N LEU A 142 9.99 4.84 -12.63
CA LEU A 142 8.79 4.41 -13.33
C LEU A 142 8.90 4.85 -14.80
N LEU A 143 8.90 3.88 -15.72
CA LEU A 143 9.01 4.11 -17.15
C LEU A 143 7.63 4.23 -17.80
N LYS A 144 6.77 3.24 -17.59
CA LYS A 144 5.41 3.19 -18.14
C LYS A 144 4.43 2.87 -17.02
N VAL A 145 3.31 3.59 -16.97
CA VAL A 145 2.24 3.33 -16.01
C VAL A 145 1.34 2.22 -16.54
N GLY A 146 1.13 1.19 -15.74
CA GLY A 146 0.23 0.07 -16.05
C GLY A 146 -1.15 0.23 -15.44
N GLN A 147 -1.23 0.39 -14.12
CA GLN A 147 -2.48 0.59 -13.39
C GLN A 147 -2.32 1.67 -12.32
N ILE A 148 -3.43 2.30 -11.98
CA ILE A 148 -3.57 3.26 -10.89
C ILE A 148 -4.78 2.85 -10.07
N ASN A 149 -4.57 2.53 -8.78
CA ASN A 149 -5.61 2.02 -7.89
C ASN A 149 -6.36 0.80 -8.49
N PHE A 150 -5.60 -0.12 -9.12
CA PHE A 150 -6.09 -1.34 -9.76
C PHE A 150 -6.99 -1.12 -10.98
N ASP A 151 -7.03 0.09 -11.53
CA ASP A 151 -7.81 0.47 -12.71
C ASP A 151 -6.90 1.04 -13.81
N ALA A 152 -7.47 1.19 -15.01
CA ALA A 152 -6.75 1.74 -16.14
C ALA A 152 -6.33 3.22 -15.89
N PRO A 153 -5.13 3.64 -16.31
CA PRO A 153 -4.62 4.99 -16.02
C PRO A 153 -5.49 6.13 -16.57
N GLU A 154 -6.26 5.86 -17.63
CA GLU A 154 -7.19 6.82 -18.23
C GLU A 154 -8.31 7.21 -17.26
N ASN A 155 -8.73 6.29 -16.40
CA ASN A 155 -9.79 6.50 -15.42
C ASN A 155 -9.33 7.31 -14.20
N ALA A 156 -8.02 7.40 -13.96
CA ALA A 156 -7.46 8.08 -12.79
C ALA A 156 -7.86 9.56 -12.69
N ARG A 157 -8.05 10.23 -13.83
CA ARG A 157 -8.47 11.63 -13.86
C ARG A 157 -9.93 11.86 -13.50
N SER A 158 -10.77 10.85 -13.69
CA SER A 158 -12.22 10.92 -13.41
C SER A 158 -12.57 10.51 -11.97
N LYS A 159 -11.57 10.14 -11.16
CA LYS A 159 -11.81 9.76 -9.77
C LYS A 159 -12.43 10.89 -8.96
N VAL A 160 -13.47 10.55 -8.21
CA VAL A 160 -14.11 11.48 -7.29
C VAL A 160 -13.26 11.61 -6.04
N LEU A 161 -12.86 12.83 -5.73
CA LEU A 161 -12.07 13.10 -4.54
C LEU A 161 -12.96 13.08 -3.30
N PHE A 162 -12.45 12.57 -2.20
CA PHE A 162 -13.17 12.51 -0.93
C PHE A 162 -13.66 13.89 -0.47
N GLU A 163 -12.84 14.93 -0.66
CA GLU A 163 -13.18 16.31 -0.29
C GLU A 163 -14.34 16.89 -1.12
N ASN A 164 -14.61 16.33 -2.29
CA ASN A 164 -15.69 16.74 -3.17
C ASN A 164 -17.00 15.99 -2.94
N LEU A 165 -17.00 14.99 -2.03
CA LEU A 165 -18.20 14.26 -1.67
C LEU A 165 -19.15 15.14 -0.87
N THR A 166 -20.43 15.06 -1.16
CA THR A 166 -21.47 15.77 -0.40
C THR A 166 -21.67 15.08 0.94
N PRO A 167 -21.41 15.74 2.09
CA PRO A 167 -21.64 15.13 3.39
C PRO A 167 -23.15 14.95 3.65
N LEU A 168 -23.53 13.77 4.07
CA LEU A 168 -24.91 13.43 4.42
C LEU A 168 -24.96 12.94 5.86
N PHE A 169 -26.13 13.13 6.51
CA PHE A 169 -26.39 12.45 7.79
C PHE A 169 -26.43 10.93 7.57
N PRO A 170 -25.93 10.12 8.53
CA PRO A 170 -25.99 8.66 8.43
C PRO A 170 -27.46 8.21 8.43
N LYS A 171 -27.90 7.63 7.31
CA LYS A 171 -29.28 7.16 7.10
C LYS A 171 -29.38 5.65 7.24
N GLU A 172 -28.27 4.94 7.03
CA GLU A 172 -28.17 3.50 7.07
C GLU A 172 -27.46 3.06 8.35
N ARG A 173 -28.16 2.30 9.18
CA ARG A 173 -27.63 1.84 10.46
C ARG A 173 -26.77 0.59 10.27
N LEU A 174 -25.62 0.56 10.95
CA LEU A 174 -24.85 -0.67 11.12
C LEU A 174 -25.50 -1.51 12.21
N LYS A 175 -25.95 -2.69 11.84
CA LYS A 175 -26.54 -3.65 12.78
C LYS A 175 -25.42 -4.36 13.53
N LEU A 176 -25.43 -4.32 14.85
CA LEU A 176 -24.42 -4.93 15.71
C LEU A 176 -24.92 -6.20 16.38
N GLU A 177 -26.21 -6.28 16.73
CA GLU A 177 -26.81 -7.45 17.38
C GLU A 177 -26.86 -8.65 16.40
N GLN A 178 -26.34 -9.82 16.82
CA GLN A 178 -26.31 -11.04 16.02
C GLN A 178 -27.46 -11.99 16.37
N GLY A 179 -28.11 -11.80 17.52
CA GLY A 179 -29.23 -12.60 17.98
C GLY A 179 -28.82 -13.95 18.59
N ASN A 180 -27.55 -14.13 18.95
CA ASN A 180 -27.04 -15.37 19.52
C ASN A 180 -27.14 -15.48 21.06
N GLY A 181 -27.52 -14.40 21.71
CA GLY A 181 -27.73 -14.35 23.17
C GLY A 181 -26.44 -14.37 24.00
N SER A 182 -25.26 -14.17 23.36
CA SER A 182 -23.99 -14.10 24.09
C SER A 182 -23.82 -12.79 24.85
N THR A 183 -22.78 -12.70 25.68
CA THR A 183 -22.45 -11.47 26.41
C THR A 183 -22.02 -10.35 25.43
N GLU A 184 -21.34 -10.71 24.36
CA GLU A 184 -20.94 -9.81 23.30
C GLU A 184 -22.17 -9.25 22.57
N ASP A 185 -23.16 -10.09 22.31
CA ASP A 185 -24.41 -9.72 21.69
C ASP A 185 -25.25 -8.79 22.59
N LEU A 186 -25.24 -9.01 23.90
CA LEU A 186 -25.85 -8.09 24.86
C LEU A 186 -25.21 -6.71 24.83
N THR A 187 -23.88 -6.64 24.72
CA THR A 187 -23.12 -5.39 24.55
C THR A 187 -23.54 -4.67 23.25
N ALA A 188 -23.59 -5.40 22.15
CA ALA A 188 -24.03 -4.89 20.86
C ALA A 188 -25.47 -4.33 20.93
N ARG A 189 -26.38 -5.04 21.55
CA ARG A 189 -27.77 -4.61 21.77
C ARG A 189 -27.87 -3.32 22.59
N ILE A 190 -27.09 -3.21 23.67
CA ILE A 190 -27.06 -1.99 24.50
C ILE A 190 -26.60 -0.80 23.69
N ILE A 191 -25.52 -0.95 22.87
CA ILE A 191 -25.03 0.11 22.00
C ILE A 191 -26.10 0.53 20.99
N GLU A 192 -26.76 -0.43 20.36
CA GLU A 192 -27.82 -0.16 19.40
C GLU A 192 -29.02 0.59 20.00
N MET A 193 -29.32 0.37 21.27
CA MET A 193 -30.43 1.05 21.97
C MET A 193 -30.05 2.46 22.42
N VAL A 194 -28.80 2.69 22.85
CA VAL A 194 -28.37 3.93 23.51
C VAL A 194 -27.62 4.86 22.52
N ALA A 195 -26.80 4.29 21.67
CA ALA A 195 -25.92 5.03 20.73
C ALA A 195 -25.78 4.28 19.41
N PRO A 196 -26.85 4.18 18.59
CA PRO A 196 -26.79 3.47 17.31
C PRO A 196 -25.75 4.09 16.38
N ILE A 197 -25.01 3.23 15.67
CA ILE A 197 -23.95 3.62 14.74
C ILE A 197 -24.46 3.44 13.30
N GLY A 198 -24.28 4.46 12.47
CA GLY A 198 -24.63 4.42 11.05
C GLY A 198 -23.42 4.52 10.13
N LYS A 199 -23.58 4.09 8.87
CA LYS A 199 -22.55 4.22 7.84
C LYS A 199 -22.19 5.70 7.63
N GLY A 200 -20.87 6.01 7.70
CA GLY A 200 -20.35 7.38 7.62
C GLY A 200 -20.40 8.18 8.92
N GLN A 201 -20.89 7.59 10.03
CA GLN A 201 -20.93 8.27 11.32
C GLN A 201 -19.55 8.31 11.98
N ARG A 202 -19.24 9.46 12.61
CA ARG A 202 -18.10 9.61 13.51
C ARG A 202 -18.55 9.39 14.94
N GLY A 203 -17.95 8.42 15.62
CA GLY A 203 -18.22 8.10 17.02
C GLY A 203 -16.98 8.30 17.88
N LEU A 204 -17.17 8.64 19.15
CA LEU A 204 -16.11 8.73 20.15
C LEU A 204 -16.46 7.83 21.33
N ILE A 205 -15.53 6.94 21.70
CA ILE A 205 -15.62 6.08 22.87
C ILE A 205 -14.63 6.60 23.92
N VAL A 206 -15.15 7.12 25.01
CA VAL A 206 -14.35 7.60 26.14
C VAL A 206 -14.59 6.68 27.34
N SER A 207 -13.54 6.17 27.93
CA SER A 207 -13.64 5.32 29.11
C SER A 207 -12.44 5.51 30.03
N PRO A 208 -12.61 5.32 31.37
CA PRO A 208 -11.48 5.23 32.28
C PRO A 208 -10.55 4.07 31.92
N PRO A 209 -9.29 4.09 32.37
CA PRO A 209 -8.40 2.94 32.25
C PRO A 209 -9.04 1.66 32.84
N LYS A 210 -8.83 0.51 32.19
CA LYS A 210 -9.34 -0.82 32.62
C LYS A 210 -10.86 -0.96 32.63
N ALA A 211 -11.60 -0.11 31.93
CA ALA A 211 -13.07 -0.21 31.84
C ALA A 211 -13.57 -1.06 30.65
N GLY A 212 -12.69 -1.78 29.94
CA GLY A 212 -13.07 -2.65 28.85
C GLY A 212 -13.19 -1.96 27.47
N LYS A 213 -12.53 -0.81 27.26
CA LYS A 213 -12.55 -0.08 25.97
C LYS A 213 -12.16 -1.00 24.80
N THR A 214 -11.06 -1.73 24.91
CA THR A 214 -10.54 -2.62 23.87
C THR A 214 -11.53 -3.75 23.55
N MET A 215 -12.10 -4.38 24.57
CA MET A 215 -13.13 -5.42 24.38
C MET A 215 -14.38 -4.86 23.70
N LEU A 216 -14.79 -3.63 24.05
CA LEU A 216 -15.92 -2.97 23.38
C LEU A 216 -15.64 -2.74 21.89
N LEU A 217 -14.43 -2.28 21.54
CA LEU A 217 -14.02 -2.08 20.16
C LEU A 217 -13.95 -3.40 19.38
N GLN A 218 -13.43 -4.46 19.98
CA GLN A 218 -13.42 -5.81 19.41
C GLN A 218 -14.82 -6.32 19.13
N ASN A 219 -15.75 -6.15 20.07
CA ASN A 219 -17.15 -6.57 19.91
C ASN A 219 -17.84 -5.80 18.78
N ILE A 220 -17.63 -4.49 18.68
CA ILE A 220 -18.16 -3.67 17.59
C ILE A 220 -17.58 -4.13 16.25
N ALA A 221 -16.26 -4.29 16.17
CA ALA A 221 -15.57 -4.72 14.96
C ALA A 221 -16.05 -6.10 14.48
N SER A 222 -16.12 -7.09 15.39
CA SER A 222 -16.60 -8.44 15.09
C SER A 222 -18.06 -8.45 14.64
N ALA A 223 -18.89 -7.61 15.26
CA ALA A 223 -20.30 -7.48 14.90
C ALA A 223 -20.49 -6.87 13.51
N ILE A 224 -19.69 -5.86 13.16
CA ILE A 224 -19.71 -5.24 11.82
C ILE A 224 -19.31 -6.26 10.76
N VAL A 225 -18.20 -6.98 10.96
CA VAL A 225 -17.76 -8.02 10.01
C VAL A 225 -18.81 -9.11 9.80
N ALA A 226 -19.51 -9.49 10.88
CA ALA A 226 -20.54 -10.53 10.79
C ALA A 226 -21.83 -10.08 10.08
N ASN A 227 -22.25 -8.83 10.31
CA ASN A 227 -23.55 -8.34 9.85
C ASN A 227 -23.50 -7.49 8.59
N ALA A 228 -22.32 -6.97 8.23
CA ALA A 228 -22.11 -6.12 7.06
C ALA A 228 -20.86 -6.55 6.28
N PRO A 229 -20.91 -7.70 5.58
CA PRO A 229 -19.75 -8.25 4.86
C PRO A 229 -19.29 -7.41 3.67
N ASP A 230 -20.07 -6.44 3.27
CA ASP A 230 -19.80 -5.44 2.23
C ASP A 230 -18.98 -4.23 2.75
N VAL A 231 -18.70 -4.18 4.05
CA VAL A 231 -17.95 -3.09 4.68
C VAL A 231 -16.49 -3.51 4.89
N ASP A 232 -15.58 -2.74 4.35
CA ASP A 232 -14.14 -2.89 4.65
C ASP A 232 -13.84 -2.33 6.02
N LEU A 233 -13.24 -3.17 6.88
CA LEU A 233 -12.89 -2.80 8.25
C LEU A 233 -11.39 -2.56 8.37
N LEU A 234 -11.04 -1.33 8.76
CA LEU A 234 -9.67 -0.91 9.05
C LEU A 234 -9.56 -0.56 10.53
N VAL A 235 -8.59 -1.14 11.21
CA VAL A 235 -8.30 -0.87 12.64
C VAL A 235 -6.94 -0.20 12.75
N LEU A 236 -6.92 1.08 13.10
CA LEU A 236 -5.68 1.81 13.35
C LEU A 236 -5.39 1.86 14.85
N LEU A 237 -4.32 1.22 15.29
CA LEU A 237 -3.84 1.23 16.67
C LEU A 237 -2.65 2.18 16.81
N ILE A 238 -2.78 3.19 17.66
CA ILE A 238 -1.74 4.18 17.90
C ILE A 238 -1.29 4.10 19.35
N ASP A 239 0.00 3.78 19.57
CA ASP A 239 0.62 3.69 20.90
C ASP A 239 -0.08 2.70 21.86
N GLU A 240 -0.69 1.64 21.29
CA GLU A 240 -1.30 0.55 22.07
C GLU A 240 -0.24 -0.51 22.44
N ARG A 241 -0.56 -1.34 23.44
CA ARG A 241 0.37 -2.36 23.91
C ARG A 241 0.50 -3.51 22.91
N PRO A 242 1.70 -4.12 22.76
CA PRO A 242 1.90 -5.21 21.80
C PRO A 242 0.95 -6.40 21.97
N GLU A 243 0.59 -6.74 23.23
CA GLU A 243 -0.38 -7.79 23.51
C GLU A 243 -1.78 -7.46 23.01
N GLU A 244 -2.21 -6.19 23.09
CA GLU A 244 -3.52 -5.73 22.61
C GLU A 244 -3.58 -5.70 21.08
N VAL A 245 -2.47 -5.34 20.42
CA VAL A 245 -2.35 -5.39 18.96
C VAL A 245 -2.49 -6.84 18.47
N THR A 246 -1.72 -7.76 19.05
CA THR A 246 -1.76 -9.18 18.66
C THR A 246 -3.14 -9.80 18.91
N GLU A 247 -3.82 -9.41 19.97
CA GLU A 247 -5.17 -9.89 20.27
C GLU A 247 -6.19 -9.35 19.26
N MET A 248 -6.08 -8.07 18.87
CA MET A 248 -6.92 -7.47 17.86
C MET A 248 -6.77 -8.17 16.51
N GLU A 249 -5.54 -8.39 16.04
CA GLU A 249 -5.22 -9.12 14.80
C GLU A 249 -5.81 -10.54 14.76
N ARG A 250 -5.82 -11.23 15.92
CA ARG A 250 -6.36 -12.59 16.01
C ARG A 250 -7.89 -12.64 16.08
N THR A 251 -8.51 -11.63 16.65
CA THR A 251 -9.94 -11.63 16.97
C THR A 251 -10.76 -10.99 15.85
N VAL A 252 -10.23 -9.97 15.21
CA VAL A 252 -10.95 -9.17 14.20
C VAL A 252 -10.54 -9.59 12.80
N ARG A 253 -11.49 -9.92 11.95
CA ARG A 253 -11.26 -10.15 10.52
C ARG A 253 -11.32 -8.82 9.76
N GLY A 254 -10.20 -8.12 9.72
CA GLY A 254 -10.02 -6.83 9.06
C GLY A 254 -8.56 -6.52 8.93
N GLU A 255 -8.22 -5.38 8.36
CA GLU A 255 -6.86 -4.86 8.33
C GLU A 255 -6.57 -4.16 9.67
N VAL A 256 -5.51 -4.59 10.38
CA VAL A 256 -5.09 -4.05 11.68
C VAL A 256 -3.69 -3.43 11.57
#